data_f1f9eec2be26324cd95737d60164dfb3
#
_entry.id   f1f9eec2be26324cd95737d60164dfb3
#
_cell.length_a   1.000
_cell.length_b   1.000
_cell.length_c   1.000
_cell.angle_alpha   90.00
_cell.angle_beta   90.00
_cell.angle_gamma   90.00
#
_symmetry.space_group_name_H-M   'P 1'
#
loop_
_entity.id
_entity.type
_entity.pdbx_description
1 polymer ?
#
loop_
_entity_poly.entity_id
_entity_poly.type
_entity_poly.pdbx_seq_one_letter_code
_entity_poly.pdbx_strand_id
1 'polypeptide(L)'
;KFALKGWTEAMHREFSDSKIKFHYLAPRATRTDINDQRAIALNDALGNQTDEPDAVAQAFIKQLENNLPRVALGRAERFFAKLNALVPSVVDNALAKKLPTIKRYAFQKTRSQDKQTSAQNETRLGNKLV
;
A
#
# COMPACT_ATOMS: atom_id res chain seq x y z
N LYS A 1 5.31 -6.94 -2.90
CA LYS A 1 3.94 -7.33 -3.25
C LYS A 1 3.89 -8.29 -4.46
N PHE A 2 4.63 -8.02 -5.53
CA PHE A 2 4.66 -8.92 -6.71
C PHE A 2 5.19 -10.31 -6.38
N ALA A 3 6.24 -10.42 -5.57
CA ALA A 3 6.78 -11.70 -5.12
C ALA A 3 5.73 -12.53 -4.35
N LEU A 4 4.99 -11.89 -3.43
CA LEU A 4 3.92 -12.56 -2.68
C LEU A 4 2.79 -13.05 -3.61
N LYS A 5 2.38 -12.24 -4.58
CA LYS A 5 1.39 -12.65 -5.59
C LYS A 5 1.87 -13.86 -6.38
N GLY A 6 3.11 -13.79 -6.93
CA GLY A 6 3.69 -14.88 -7.72
C GLY A 6 3.85 -16.17 -6.91
N TRP A 7 4.29 -16.05 -5.67
CA TRP A 7 4.40 -17.19 -4.76
C TRP A 7 3.02 -17.82 -4.48
N THR A 8 1.99 -17.02 -4.16
CA THR A 8 0.64 -17.53 -3.91
C THR A 8 0.07 -18.23 -5.16
N GLU A 9 0.35 -17.69 -6.36
CA GLU A 9 -0.09 -18.30 -7.61
C GLU A 9 0.63 -19.63 -7.89
N ALA A 10 1.92 -19.73 -7.58
CA ALA A 10 2.69 -20.97 -7.69
C ALA A 10 2.13 -22.03 -6.74
N MET A 11 1.96 -21.68 -5.46
CA MET A 11 1.39 -22.58 -4.45
C MET A 11 -0.02 -23.05 -4.83
N HIS A 12 -0.86 -22.15 -5.33
CA HIS A 12 -2.21 -22.50 -5.78
C HIS A 12 -2.20 -23.56 -6.90
N ARG A 13 -1.23 -23.51 -7.82
CA ARG A 13 -1.08 -24.52 -8.89
C ARG A 13 -0.50 -25.82 -8.36
N GLU A 14 0.53 -25.73 -7.54
CA GLU A 14 1.26 -26.88 -7.01
C GLU A 14 0.39 -27.74 -6.09
N PHE A 15 -0.51 -27.14 -5.33
CA PHE A 15 -1.44 -27.82 -4.44
C PHE A 15 -2.86 -27.95 -5.01
N SER A 16 -2.99 -27.89 -6.36
CA SER A 16 -4.32 -27.92 -7.01
C SER A 16 -5.09 -29.23 -6.80
N ASP A 17 -4.38 -30.34 -6.62
CA ASP A 17 -4.89 -31.69 -6.34
C ASP A 17 -5.14 -31.96 -4.85
N SER A 18 -4.83 -31.02 -3.97
CA SER A 18 -4.99 -31.13 -2.52
C SER A 18 -6.22 -30.39 -2.00
N LYS A 19 -6.51 -30.59 -0.70
CA LYS A 19 -7.54 -29.82 0.00
C LYS A 19 -7.06 -28.43 0.44
N ILE A 20 -5.76 -28.15 0.31
CA ILE A 20 -5.17 -26.85 0.67
C ILE A 20 -5.49 -25.82 -0.41
N LYS A 21 -6.00 -24.68 0.00
CA LYS A 21 -6.33 -23.57 -0.91
C LYS A 21 -5.51 -22.34 -0.55
N PHE A 22 -4.95 -21.72 -1.57
CA PHE A 22 -4.20 -20.48 -1.44
C PHE A 22 -5.02 -19.31 -2.00
N HIS A 23 -5.24 -18.31 -1.18
CA HIS A 23 -6.02 -17.13 -1.53
C HIS A 23 -5.13 -15.89 -1.49
N TYR A 24 -5.26 -15.04 -2.50
CA TYR A 24 -4.59 -13.76 -2.57
C TYR A 24 -5.61 -12.62 -2.64
N LEU A 25 -5.59 -11.75 -1.63
CA LEU A 25 -6.38 -10.52 -1.62
C LEU A 25 -5.45 -9.32 -1.80
N ALA A 26 -5.79 -8.45 -2.73
CA ALA A 26 -5.11 -7.17 -2.95
C ALA A 26 -6.07 -6.03 -2.62
N PRO A 27 -6.06 -5.50 -1.38
CA PRO A 27 -6.83 -4.31 -1.05
C PRO A 27 -6.21 -3.06 -1.68
N ARG A 28 -7.02 -2.01 -1.82
CA ARG A 28 -6.56 -0.64 -2.07
C ARG A 28 -5.88 -0.06 -0.83
N ALA A 29 -5.63 1.24 -0.83
CA ALA A 29 -5.29 1.94 0.39
C ALA A 29 -6.41 1.70 1.41
N THR A 30 -6.07 1.25 2.60
CA THR A 30 -7.02 0.95 3.67
C THR A 30 -6.80 1.93 4.79
N ARG A 31 -7.87 2.50 5.33
CA ARG A 31 -7.79 3.45 6.44
C ARG A 31 -7.45 2.69 7.72
N THR A 32 -6.23 2.86 8.21
CA THR A 32 -5.73 2.22 9.43
C THR A 32 -4.84 3.20 10.19
N ASP A 33 -4.67 2.97 11.49
CA ASP A 33 -3.82 3.81 12.36
C ASP A 33 -2.33 3.78 11.98
N ILE A 34 -1.92 2.82 11.15
CA ILE A 34 -0.55 2.75 10.63
C ILE A 34 -0.28 3.83 9.54
N ASN A 35 -1.34 4.40 8.97
CA ASN A 35 -1.21 5.45 7.97
C ASN A 35 -0.93 6.79 8.65
N ASP A 36 0.27 7.32 8.49
CA ASP A 36 0.57 8.66 8.94
C ASP A 36 -0.17 9.72 8.08
N GLN A 37 -0.27 10.95 8.61
CA GLN A 37 -0.98 12.04 7.93
C GLN A 37 -0.43 12.33 6.53
N ARG A 38 0.84 12.04 6.27
CA ARG A 38 1.47 12.23 4.95
C ARG A 38 1.03 11.17 3.96
N ALA A 39 0.89 9.92 4.41
CA ALA A 39 0.35 8.85 3.57
C ALA A 39 -1.10 9.15 3.19
N ILE A 40 -1.89 9.69 4.12
CA ILE A 40 -3.26 10.14 3.87
C ILE A 40 -3.25 11.28 2.84
N ALA A 41 -2.49 12.35 3.11
CA ALA A 41 -2.40 13.51 2.21
C ALA A 41 -1.88 13.14 0.81
N LEU A 42 -0.94 12.19 0.71
CA LEU A 42 -0.46 11.68 -0.57
C LEU A 42 -1.57 10.93 -1.33
N ASN A 43 -2.32 10.08 -0.65
CA ASN A 43 -3.43 9.36 -1.26
C ASN A 43 -4.50 10.31 -1.79
N ASP A 44 -4.84 11.35 -1.02
CA ASP A 44 -5.78 12.40 -1.42
C ASP A 44 -5.25 13.19 -2.64
N ALA A 45 -3.98 13.60 -2.62
CA ALA A 45 -3.35 14.31 -3.72
C ALA A 45 -3.26 13.49 -5.02
N LEU A 46 -3.20 12.16 -4.91
CA LEU A 46 -3.20 11.25 -6.05
C LEU A 46 -4.60 10.83 -6.49
N GLY A 47 -5.65 11.24 -5.76
CA GLY A 47 -7.04 10.83 -6.01
C GLY A 47 -7.27 9.32 -5.76
N ASN A 48 -6.48 8.71 -4.90
CA ASN A 48 -6.63 7.31 -4.56
C ASN A 48 -7.82 7.12 -3.63
N GLN A 49 -8.69 6.16 -3.94
CA GLN A 49 -9.77 5.76 -3.05
C GLN A 49 -9.22 4.91 -1.91
N THR A 50 -9.74 5.14 -0.71
CA THR A 50 -9.40 4.41 0.51
C THR A 50 -10.59 3.56 0.95
N ASP A 51 -10.33 2.30 1.31
CA ASP A 51 -11.34 1.40 1.84
C ASP A 51 -11.31 1.41 3.38
N GLU A 52 -12.46 1.18 4.01
CA GLU A 52 -12.52 0.94 5.45
C GLU A 52 -12.09 -0.52 5.76
N PRO A 53 -11.46 -0.77 6.91
CA PRO A 53 -10.98 -2.09 7.29
C PRO A 53 -12.08 -3.17 7.25
N ASP A 54 -13.28 -2.83 7.71
CA ASP A 54 -14.41 -3.75 7.70
C ASP A 54 -14.83 -4.17 6.30
N ALA A 55 -14.79 -3.24 5.33
CA ALA A 55 -15.09 -3.55 3.94
C ALA A 55 -14.06 -4.53 3.34
N VAL A 56 -12.78 -4.36 3.70
CA VAL A 56 -11.71 -5.29 3.30
C VAL A 56 -11.90 -6.66 3.94
N ALA A 57 -12.24 -6.71 5.24
CA ALA A 57 -12.52 -7.95 5.96
C ALA A 57 -13.71 -8.71 5.35
N GLN A 58 -14.81 -8.02 5.07
CA GLN A 58 -15.99 -8.63 4.42
C GLN A 58 -15.67 -9.15 3.01
N ALA A 59 -14.85 -8.41 2.25
CA ALA A 59 -14.41 -8.86 0.93
C ALA A 59 -13.57 -10.15 1.02
N PHE A 60 -12.75 -10.26 2.06
CA PHE A 60 -11.95 -11.47 2.31
C PHE A 60 -12.84 -12.67 2.72
N ILE A 61 -13.81 -12.46 3.59
CA ILE A 61 -14.79 -13.51 3.95
C ILE A 61 -15.50 -14.02 2.70
N LYS A 62 -16.05 -13.12 1.87
CA LYS A 62 -16.69 -13.49 0.60
C LYS A 62 -15.77 -14.22 -0.35
N GLN A 63 -14.48 -13.85 -0.38
CA GLN A 63 -13.46 -14.54 -1.19
C GLN A 63 -13.31 -16.00 -0.74
N LEU A 64 -13.25 -16.24 0.57
CA LEU A 64 -13.13 -17.59 1.14
C LEU A 64 -14.38 -18.42 0.88
N GLU A 65 -15.57 -17.87 1.17
CA GLU A 65 -16.87 -18.54 0.95
C GLU A 65 -17.06 -18.97 -0.50
N ASN A 66 -16.67 -18.14 -1.45
CA ASN A 66 -16.77 -18.43 -2.88
C ASN A 66 -15.54 -19.14 -3.46
N ASN A 67 -14.59 -19.51 -2.62
CA ASN A 67 -13.33 -20.16 -3.02
C ASN A 67 -12.61 -19.46 -4.19
N LEU A 68 -12.59 -18.13 -4.18
CA LEU A 68 -11.93 -17.33 -5.22
C LEU A 68 -10.43 -17.22 -4.94
N PRO A 69 -9.56 -17.76 -5.78
CA PRO A 69 -8.12 -17.79 -5.50
C PRO A 69 -7.48 -16.40 -5.50
N ARG A 70 -8.04 -15.47 -6.26
CA ARG A 70 -7.50 -14.11 -6.43
C ARG A 70 -8.59 -13.07 -6.48
N VAL A 71 -8.50 -12.08 -5.59
CA VAL A 71 -9.40 -10.93 -5.57
C VAL A 71 -8.54 -9.66 -5.43
N ALA A 72 -8.81 -8.68 -6.26
CA ALA A 72 -8.32 -7.32 -6.11
C ALA A 72 -9.51 -6.39 -5.89
N LEU A 73 -9.44 -5.57 -4.85
CA LEU A 73 -10.44 -4.57 -4.56
C LEU A 73 -10.20 -3.35 -5.45
N GLY A 74 -11.31 -2.76 -5.92
CA GLY A 74 -11.28 -1.65 -6.85
C GLY A 74 -11.32 -2.06 -8.33
N ARG A 75 -12.15 -1.35 -9.08
CA ARG A 75 -12.29 -1.61 -10.54
C ARG A 75 -11.09 -1.07 -11.31
N ALA A 76 -10.60 0.10 -10.91
CA ALA A 76 -9.45 0.74 -11.51
C ALA A 76 -8.18 -0.10 -11.26
N GLU A 77 -7.97 -0.56 -10.04
CA GLU A 77 -6.82 -1.38 -9.65
C GLU A 77 -6.77 -2.70 -10.41
N ARG A 78 -7.93 -3.34 -10.61
CA ARG A 78 -8.04 -4.55 -11.44
C ARG A 78 -7.68 -4.28 -12.91
N PHE A 79 -8.12 -3.15 -13.44
CA PHE A 79 -7.79 -2.74 -14.79
C PHE A 79 -6.29 -2.45 -14.93
N PHE A 80 -5.72 -1.67 -14.01
CA PHE A 80 -4.29 -1.37 -14.00
C PHE A 80 -3.41 -2.61 -13.82
N ALA A 81 -3.83 -3.56 -12.98
CA ALA A 81 -3.09 -4.82 -12.81
C ALA A 81 -3.04 -5.64 -14.12
N LYS A 82 -4.14 -5.68 -14.87
CA LYS A 82 -4.18 -6.33 -16.20
C LYS A 82 -3.35 -5.55 -17.22
N LEU A 83 -3.48 -4.24 -17.24
CA LEU A 83 -2.73 -3.37 -18.14
C LEU A 83 -1.22 -3.51 -17.91
N ASN A 84 -0.80 -3.52 -16.65
CA ASN A 84 0.62 -3.72 -16.29
C ASN A 84 1.16 -5.10 -16.69
N ALA A 85 0.30 -6.12 -16.76
CA ALA A 85 0.70 -7.44 -17.22
C ALA A 85 0.87 -7.52 -18.74
N LEU A 86 0.13 -6.70 -19.49
CA LEU A 86 0.12 -6.70 -20.95
C LEU A 86 1.07 -5.65 -21.55
N VAL A 87 1.07 -4.45 -20.98
CA VAL A 87 1.82 -3.30 -21.51
C VAL A 87 2.46 -2.52 -20.34
N PRO A 88 3.51 -3.05 -19.70
CA PRO A 88 4.12 -2.43 -18.52
C PRO A 88 4.65 -1.02 -18.79
N SER A 89 5.19 -0.76 -19.98
CA SER A 89 5.75 0.55 -20.34
C SER A 89 4.72 1.70 -20.28
N VAL A 90 3.45 1.44 -20.53
CA VAL A 90 2.38 2.45 -20.40
C VAL A 90 2.16 2.80 -18.94
N VAL A 91 2.19 1.80 -18.07
CA VAL A 91 2.06 1.99 -16.61
C VAL A 91 3.28 2.72 -16.05
N ASP A 92 4.48 2.37 -16.49
CA ASP A 92 5.73 3.03 -16.08
C ASP A 92 5.71 4.53 -16.43
N ASN A 93 5.29 4.88 -17.63
CA ASN A 93 5.16 6.27 -18.04
C ASN A 93 4.09 7.03 -17.24
N ALA A 94 2.98 6.39 -16.91
CA ALA A 94 1.94 6.99 -16.09
C ALA A 94 2.41 7.22 -14.64
N LEU A 95 3.18 6.28 -14.09
CA LEU A 95 3.78 6.39 -12.75
C LEU A 95 4.90 7.45 -12.72
N ALA A 96 5.71 7.54 -13.76
CA ALA A 96 6.75 8.55 -13.88
C ALA A 96 6.17 9.97 -13.78
N LYS A 97 5.01 10.23 -14.37
CA LYS A 97 4.31 11.52 -14.26
C LYS A 97 3.85 11.85 -12.82
N LYS A 98 3.57 10.83 -12.01
CA LYS A 98 3.18 11.00 -10.59
C LYS A 98 4.37 11.11 -9.64
N LEU A 99 5.57 10.78 -10.10
CA LEU A 99 6.78 10.73 -9.29
C LEU A 99 7.13 12.07 -8.59
N PRO A 100 7.01 13.25 -9.23
CA PRO A 100 7.26 14.53 -8.55
C PRO A 100 6.35 14.73 -7.33
N THR A 101 5.06 14.41 -7.46
CA THR A 101 4.10 14.47 -6.35
C THR A 101 4.51 13.52 -5.23
N ILE A 102 4.82 12.27 -5.56
CA ILE A 102 5.24 11.26 -4.57
C ILE A 102 6.50 11.73 -3.82
N LYS A 103 7.52 12.22 -4.54
CA LYS A 103 8.76 12.73 -3.94
C LYS A 103 8.50 13.90 -3.00
N ARG A 104 7.62 14.82 -3.36
CA ARG A 104 7.26 15.96 -2.52
C ARG A 104 6.76 15.50 -1.13
N TYR A 105 5.86 14.54 -1.07
CA TYR A 105 5.33 14.03 0.20
C TYR A 105 6.30 13.12 0.94
N ALA A 106 7.08 12.30 0.22
CA ALA A 106 8.08 11.41 0.83
C ALA A 106 9.22 12.16 1.53
N PHE A 107 9.69 13.27 0.94
CA PHE A 107 10.84 14.02 1.44
C PHE A 107 10.50 15.22 2.35
N GLN A 108 9.24 15.53 2.60
CA GLN A 108 8.84 16.57 3.56
C GLN A 108 9.20 16.22 5.03
N LYS A 109 9.62 14.99 5.31
CA LYS A 109 9.88 14.48 6.66
C LYS A 109 11.07 15.13 7.37
N THR A 110 12.10 15.44 6.65
CA THR A 110 13.40 15.80 7.23
C THR A 110 13.34 17.09 8.04
N ARG A 111 12.59 18.08 7.57
CA ARG A 111 12.61 19.43 8.16
C ARG A 111 11.89 19.59 9.50
N SER A 112 10.87 18.77 9.79
CA SER A 112 10.12 18.84 11.05
C SER A 112 10.73 17.96 12.15
N GLN A 113 11.33 16.84 11.78
CA GLN A 113 12.03 15.97 12.76
C GLN A 113 13.39 16.57 13.18
N ASP A 114 14.11 17.18 12.25
CA ASP A 114 15.37 17.86 12.56
C ASP A 114 15.15 19.04 13.54
N LYS A 115 14.05 19.80 13.38
CA LYS A 115 13.68 20.87 14.32
C LYS A 115 13.30 20.34 15.70
N GLN A 116 12.59 19.22 15.79
CA GLN A 116 12.24 18.62 17.10
C GLN A 116 13.46 18.00 17.79
N THR A 117 14.34 17.36 17.05
CA THR A 117 15.57 16.77 17.58
C THR A 117 16.54 17.86 18.04
N SER A 118 16.67 18.96 17.30
CA SER A 118 17.49 20.10 17.70
C SER A 118 16.95 20.78 18.97
N ALA A 119 15.64 21.02 19.05
CA ALA A 119 15.00 21.61 20.23
C ALA A 119 15.11 20.71 21.47
N GLN A 120 14.99 19.38 21.32
CA GLN A 120 15.17 18.44 22.43
C GLN A 120 16.63 18.35 22.90
N ASN A 121 17.59 18.47 21.99
CA ASN A 121 19.00 18.49 22.34
C ASN A 121 19.42 19.78 23.08
N GLU A 122 18.89 20.94 22.67
CA GLU A 122 19.11 22.21 23.37
C GLU A 122 18.54 22.20 24.80
N THR A 123 17.33 21.64 25.00
CA THR A 123 16.70 21.49 26.31
C THR A 123 17.50 20.52 27.21
N ARG A 124 18.09 19.46 26.61
CA ARG A 124 18.95 18.52 27.37
C ARG A 124 20.30 19.12 27.78
N LEU A 125 20.88 19.97 26.97
CA LEU A 125 22.13 20.66 27.28
C LEU A 125 21.93 21.77 28.32
N GLY A 126 20.81 22.51 28.23
CA GLY A 126 20.46 23.53 29.23
C GLY A 126 20.23 22.97 30.63
N ASN A 127 19.68 21.76 30.78
CA ASN A 127 19.45 21.11 32.07
C ASN A 127 20.70 20.42 32.67
N LYS A 128 21.83 20.37 31.96
CA LYS A 128 23.08 19.82 32.46
C LYS A 128 24.05 20.88 33.03
N LEU A 129 23.70 22.15 32.91
CA LEU A 129 24.52 23.29 33.33
C LEU A 129 23.96 24.04 34.56
N VAL A 130 22.97 23.46 35.24
CA VAL A 130 22.43 23.90 36.55
C VAL A 130 22.68 22.77 37.58
#